data_40c1cbea8f968c3210f44066a67472b4
#
_entry.id   40c1cbea8f968c3210f44066a67472b4
#
_cell.length_a   1.000
_cell.length_b   1.000
_cell.length_c   1.000
_cell.angle_alpha   90.00
_cell.angle_beta   90.00
_cell.angle_gamma   90.00
#
_symmetry.space_group_name_H-M   'P 1'
#
loop_
_entity.id
_entity.type
_entity.pdbx_description
1 polymer ?
#
loop_
_entity_poly.entity_id
_entity_poly.type
_entity_poly.pdbx_seq_one_letter_code
_entity_poly.pdbx_strand_id
1 'polypeptide(L)'
;APKEISHIKQPGTARETCYVFEGFMDYLSFLTLRLESCSKYPELDRQDYMVLNSVANVSKALYPLGNYERIHCFFDNDRAGMEALQQIRVEYGRDLYIRDASQTYSGCKDLNEYLQKQTERKRQAQSAKETHSRPPKKKNGFRL
;
A
#
# COMPACT_ATOMS: atom_id res chain seq x y z
N ALA A 1 -8.66 18.78 16.13
CA ALA A 1 -9.50 18.99 14.94
C ALA A 1 -9.82 17.65 14.28
N PRO A 2 -10.99 17.52 13.65
CA PRO A 2 -11.33 16.29 12.97
C PRO A 2 -10.37 16.08 11.80
N LYS A 3 -10.00 14.82 11.57
CA LYS A 3 -9.16 14.47 10.44
C LYS A 3 -9.96 14.56 9.16
N GLU A 4 -9.32 15.02 8.10
CA GLU A 4 -9.92 15.09 6.78
C GLU A 4 -9.23 14.10 5.86
N ILE A 5 -9.88 13.79 4.75
CA ILE A 5 -9.25 12.96 3.73
C ILE A 5 -8.13 13.74 3.06
N SER A 6 -7.11 13.01 2.59
CA SER A 6 -6.05 13.59 1.78
C SER A 6 -6.22 13.04 0.36
N HIS A 7 -6.39 13.93 -0.61
CA HIS A 7 -6.59 13.54 -2.00
C HIS A 7 -5.39 14.00 -2.80
N ILE A 8 -4.56 13.05 -3.23
CA ILE A 8 -3.33 13.33 -3.95
C ILE A 8 -3.59 13.10 -5.43
N LYS A 9 -3.76 14.19 -6.17
CA LYS A 9 -4.08 14.14 -7.59
C LYS A 9 -2.82 14.39 -8.40
N GLN A 10 -2.63 13.57 -9.43
CA GLN A 10 -1.50 13.71 -10.32
C GLN A 10 -1.69 14.89 -11.25
N PRO A 11 -0.61 15.59 -11.62
CA PRO A 11 -0.72 16.69 -12.56
C PRO A 11 -0.96 16.20 -13.98
N GLY A 12 -1.47 17.09 -14.83
CA GLY A 12 -1.70 16.77 -16.23
C GLY A 12 -3.06 16.17 -16.46
N THR A 13 -3.12 15.14 -17.30
CA THR A 13 -4.38 14.50 -17.66
C THR A 13 -5.01 13.82 -16.45
N ALA A 14 -6.33 13.95 -16.32
CA ALA A 14 -7.05 13.31 -15.22
C ALA A 14 -6.85 11.79 -15.26
N ARG A 15 -6.70 11.20 -14.10
CA ARG A 15 -6.48 9.75 -13.98
C ARG A 15 -7.82 9.04 -13.86
N GLU A 16 -7.87 7.82 -14.37
CA GLU A 16 -9.06 6.98 -14.32
C GLU A 16 -9.08 6.10 -13.07
N THR A 17 -7.96 5.98 -12.39
CA THR A 17 -7.80 5.06 -11.26
C THR A 17 -7.39 5.83 -10.01
N CYS A 18 -7.98 5.44 -8.88
CA CYS A 18 -7.59 5.97 -7.57
C CYS A 18 -7.28 4.82 -6.63
N TYR A 19 -6.17 4.90 -5.94
CA TYR A 19 -5.79 3.95 -4.89
C TYR A 19 -6.12 4.59 -3.55
N VAL A 20 -6.95 3.92 -2.76
CA VAL A 20 -7.47 4.45 -1.50
C VAL A 20 -6.85 3.69 -0.34
N PHE A 21 -6.31 4.44 0.61
CA PHE A 21 -5.68 3.88 1.81
C PHE A 21 -6.42 4.33 3.05
N GLU A 22 -6.45 3.48 4.06
CA GLU A 22 -7.11 3.83 5.31
C GLU A 22 -6.26 4.83 6.10
N GLY A 23 -4.94 4.60 6.19
CA GLY A 23 -4.01 5.45 6.92
C GLY A 23 -2.84 5.90 6.07
N PHE A 24 -2.21 6.99 6.50
CA PHE A 24 -1.11 7.58 5.75
C PHE A 24 0.11 6.66 5.70
N MET A 25 0.36 5.89 6.76
CA MET A 25 1.49 4.95 6.77
C MET A 25 1.31 3.85 5.74
N ASP A 26 0.08 3.43 5.46
CA ASP A 26 -0.17 2.43 4.42
C ASP A 26 0.13 3.00 3.03
N TYR A 27 -0.21 4.26 2.81
CA TYR A 27 0.12 4.95 1.57
C TYR A 27 1.65 4.99 1.38
N LEU A 28 2.40 5.38 2.40
CA LEU A 28 3.86 5.40 2.33
C LEU A 28 4.42 3.99 2.12
N SER A 29 3.82 3.00 2.74
CA SER A 29 4.22 1.59 2.57
C SER A 29 4.02 1.14 1.13
N PHE A 30 2.92 1.54 0.50
CA PHE A 30 2.68 1.24 -0.90
C PHE A 30 3.78 1.84 -1.79
N LEU A 31 4.10 3.12 -1.57
CA LEU A 31 5.14 3.77 -2.36
C LEU A 31 6.49 3.05 -2.20
N THR A 32 6.83 2.70 -0.97
CA THR A 32 8.06 1.98 -0.68
C THR A 32 8.11 0.64 -1.39
N LEU A 33 7.04 -0.15 -1.28
CA LEU A 33 6.98 -1.46 -1.92
C LEU A 33 7.08 -1.35 -3.44
N ARG A 34 6.42 -0.36 -4.03
CA ARG A 34 6.46 -0.17 -5.46
C ARG A 34 7.85 0.23 -5.93
N LEU A 35 8.52 1.11 -5.19
CA LEU A 35 9.89 1.51 -5.52
C LEU A 35 10.86 0.35 -5.39
N GLU A 36 10.67 -0.53 -4.43
CA GLU A 36 11.53 -1.70 -4.25
C GLU A 36 11.32 -2.76 -5.32
N SER A 37 10.10 -2.88 -5.83
CA SER A 37 9.78 -3.91 -6.81
C SER A 37 10.00 -3.49 -8.25
N CYS A 38 10.13 -2.20 -8.53
CA CYS A 38 10.29 -1.67 -9.88
C CYS A 38 11.54 -0.81 -9.96
N SER A 39 12.55 -1.31 -10.67
CA SER A 39 13.84 -0.62 -10.71
C SER A 39 13.86 0.61 -11.61
N LYS A 40 13.05 0.63 -12.68
CA LYS A 40 13.10 1.72 -13.65
C LYS A 40 11.87 2.61 -13.64
N TYR A 41 10.70 2.00 -13.72
CA TYR A 41 9.45 2.76 -13.85
C TYR A 41 8.46 2.27 -12.81
N PRO A 42 8.51 2.82 -11.60
CA PRO A 42 7.61 2.37 -10.53
C PRO A 42 6.13 2.74 -10.76
N GLU A 43 5.86 3.57 -11.76
CA GLU A 43 4.50 3.89 -12.19
C GLU A 43 3.65 4.50 -11.08
N LEU A 44 4.28 5.35 -10.27
CA LEU A 44 3.59 5.99 -9.15
C LEU A 44 2.64 7.09 -9.59
N ASP A 45 2.75 7.55 -10.82
CA ASP A 45 1.95 8.66 -11.36
C ASP A 45 0.84 8.21 -12.29
N ARG A 46 0.59 6.91 -12.41
CA ARG A 46 -0.48 6.39 -13.27
C ARG A 46 -1.85 6.49 -12.62
N GLN A 47 -1.90 6.65 -11.32
CA GLN A 47 -3.14 6.75 -10.58
C GLN A 47 -3.06 7.87 -9.56
N ASP A 48 -4.21 8.35 -9.17
CA ASP A 48 -4.31 9.25 -8.02
C ASP A 48 -4.35 8.43 -6.74
N TYR A 49 -4.17 9.09 -5.62
CA TYR A 49 -4.19 8.46 -4.32
C TYR A 49 -5.14 9.20 -3.39
N MET A 50 -5.74 8.47 -2.49
CA MET A 50 -6.60 9.06 -1.47
C MET A 50 -6.33 8.37 -0.15
N VAL A 51 -6.14 9.15 0.90
CA VAL A 51 -5.94 8.62 2.25
C VAL A 51 -7.12 9.08 3.09
N LEU A 52 -7.83 8.12 3.69
CA LEU A 52 -9.01 8.45 4.50
C LEU A 52 -8.62 9.14 5.80
N ASN A 53 -7.47 8.76 6.36
CA ASN A 53 -6.97 9.20 7.67
C ASN A 53 -7.83 8.74 8.85
N SER A 54 -8.95 8.10 8.56
CA SER A 54 -9.82 7.41 9.52
C SER A 54 -10.89 6.70 8.70
N VAL A 55 -11.26 5.46 9.06
CA VAL A 55 -12.37 4.78 8.37
C VAL A 55 -13.67 5.56 8.48
N ALA A 56 -13.81 6.38 9.52
CA ALA A 56 -15.00 7.22 9.67
C ALA A 56 -15.13 8.24 8.54
N ASN A 57 -14.06 8.51 7.81
CA ASN A 57 -14.07 9.48 6.72
C ASN A 57 -14.47 8.86 5.38
N VAL A 58 -14.83 7.58 5.33
CA VAL A 58 -15.20 6.96 4.06
C VAL A 58 -16.36 7.68 3.41
N SER A 59 -17.32 8.18 4.19
CA SER A 59 -18.45 8.92 3.64
C SER A 59 -18.01 10.22 2.94
N LYS A 60 -16.96 10.85 3.42
CA LYS A 60 -16.42 12.06 2.78
C LYS A 60 -15.70 11.75 1.48
N ALA A 61 -15.20 10.52 1.34
CA ALA A 61 -14.48 10.09 0.16
C ALA A 61 -15.42 9.72 -0.99
N LEU A 62 -16.67 9.37 -0.69
CA LEU A 62 -17.58 8.84 -1.72
C LEU A 62 -17.75 9.80 -2.89
N TYR A 63 -17.97 11.07 -2.63
CA TYR A 63 -18.21 12.02 -3.71
C TYR A 63 -17.02 12.14 -4.67
N PRO A 64 -15.78 12.42 -4.19
CA PRO A 64 -14.66 12.51 -5.12
C PRO A 64 -14.31 11.17 -5.77
N LEU A 65 -14.59 10.03 -5.15
CA LEU A 65 -14.32 8.73 -5.75
C LEU A 65 -15.18 8.46 -6.97
N GLY A 66 -16.35 9.09 -7.06
CA GLY A 66 -17.22 8.92 -8.21
C GLY A 66 -16.66 9.44 -9.53
N ASN A 67 -15.55 10.19 -9.49
CA ASN A 67 -14.90 10.69 -10.69
C ASN A 67 -13.94 9.69 -11.33
N TYR A 68 -13.75 8.52 -10.72
CA TYR A 68 -12.84 7.50 -11.24
C TYR A 68 -13.59 6.35 -11.86
N GLU A 69 -12.92 5.60 -12.71
CA GLU A 69 -13.47 4.37 -13.30
C GLU A 69 -13.07 3.16 -12.49
N ARG A 70 -11.92 3.22 -11.82
CA ARG A 70 -11.39 2.11 -11.05
C ARG A 70 -10.91 2.61 -9.69
N ILE A 71 -11.28 1.89 -8.66
CA ILE A 71 -10.90 2.20 -7.28
C ILE A 71 -10.27 0.95 -6.69
N HIS A 72 -9.05 1.08 -6.19
CA HIS A 72 -8.36 -0.01 -5.50
C HIS A 72 -8.27 0.35 -4.03
N CYS A 73 -8.85 -0.48 -3.17
CA CYS A 73 -8.96 -0.19 -1.74
C CYS A 73 -7.94 -1.00 -0.94
N PHE A 74 -7.04 -0.30 -0.28
CA PHE A 74 -6.01 -0.88 0.58
C PHE A 74 -6.39 -0.62 2.03
N PHE A 75 -7.43 -1.33 2.49
CA PHE A 75 -7.95 -1.14 3.84
C PHE A 75 -7.43 -2.23 4.76
N ASP A 76 -7.57 -2.01 6.06
CA ASP A 76 -7.12 -2.97 7.06
C ASP A 76 -7.90 -4.27 6.96
N ASN A 77 -7.23 -5.38 7.29
CA ASN A 77 -7.87 -6.69 7.36
C ASN A 77 -8.56 -6.85 8.71
N ASP A 78 -9.52 -5.99 8.98
CA ASP A 78 -10.34 -6.04 10.16
C ASP A 78 -11.77 -5.64 9.79
N ARG A 79 -12.65 -5.67 10.78
CA ARG A 79 -14.08 -5.41 10.54
C ARG A 79 -14.31 -3.99 10.02
N ALA A 80 -13.64 -3.02 10.59
CA ALA A 80 -13.82 -1.62 10.20
C ALA A 80 -13.39 -1.39 8.76
N GLY A 81 -12.27 -2.00 8.35
CA GLY A 81 -11.80 -1.91 6.96
C GLY A 81 -12.77 -2.59 6.01
N MET A 82 -13.31 -3.75 6.39
CA MET A 82 -14.29 -4.45 5.57
C MET A 82 -15.58 -3.65 5.41
N GLU A 83 -16.02 -3.00 6.46
CA GLU A 83 -17.23 -2.17 6.41
C GLU A 83 -17.02 -0.94 5.53
N ALA A 84 -15.85 -0.34 5.58
CA ALA A 84 -15.52 0.79 4.72
C ALA A 84 -15.54 0.38 3.24
N LEU A 85 -14.95 -0.76 2.92
CA LEU A 85 -14.98 -1.30 1.58
C LEU A 85 -16.41 -1.56 1.10
N GLN A 86 -17.22 -2.14 1.99
CA GLN A 86 -18.61 -2.44 1.65
C GLN A 86 -19.40 -1.15 1.38
N GLN A 87 -19.12 -0.10 2.13
CA GLN A 87 -19.78 1.18 1.92
C GLN A 87 -19.50 1.74 0.53
N ILE A 88 -18.26 1.60 0.06
CA ILE A 88 -17.88 2.02 -1.29
C ILE A 88 -18.58 1.14 -2.32
N ARG A 89 -18.63 -0.17 -2.08
CA ARG A 89 -19.29 -1.10 -3.00
C ARG A 89 -20.80 -0.86 -3.10
N VAL A 90 -21.44 -0.52 -2.01
CA VAL A 90 -22.86 -0.21 -2.02
C VAL A 90 -23.12 1.01 -2.90
N GLU A 91 -22.24 2.01 -2.82
CA GLU A 91 -22.42 3.24 -3.58
C GLU A 91 -22.07 3.06 -5.06
N TYR A 92 -20.99 2.39 -5.37
CA TYR A 92 -20.41 2.42 -6.71
C TYR A 92 -20.21 1.05 -7.36
N GLY A 93 -20.55 -0.04 -6.68
CA GLY A 93 -20.20 -1.37 -7.17
C GLY A 93 -20.82 -1.75 -8.52
N ARG A 94 -21.85 -1.05 -8.95
CA ARG A 94 -22.48 -1.31 -10.25
C ARG A 94 -21.89 -0.46 -11.36
N ASP A 95 -21.30 0.67 -11.02
CA ASP A 95 -20.87 1.66 -12.00
C ASP A 95 -19.36 1.71 -12.17
N LEU A 96 -18.62 1.37 -11.15
CA LEU A 96 -17.15 1.46 -11.15
C LEU A 96 -16.54 0.10 -10.83
N TYR A 97 -15.32 -0.10 -11.31
CA TYR A 97 -14.56 -1.28 -10.91
C TYR A 97 -13.97 -1.02 -9.52
N ILE A 98 -14.31 -1.86 -8.55
CA ILE A 98 -13.81 -1.73 -7.19
C ILE A 98 -13.05 -2.99 -6.81
N ARG A 99 -11.76 -2.83 -6.54
CA ARG A 99 -10.88 -3.92 -6.18
C ARG A 99 -10.55 -3.87 -4.69
N ASP A 100 -10.69 -5.01 -4.04
CA ASP A 100 -10.19 -5.17 -2.67
C ASP A 100 -8.73 -5.60 -2.76
N ALA A 101 -7.81 -4.67 -2.47
CA ALA A 101 -6.39 -4.95 -2.55
C ALA A 101 -5.84 -5.60 -1.27
N SER A 102 -6.67 -5.79 -0.25
CA SER A 102 -6.23 -6.36 1.03
C SER A 102 -5.73 -7.80 0.90
N GLN A 103 -6.10 -8.48 -0.18
CA GLN A 103 -5.63 -9.83 -0.46
C GLN A 103 -4.11 -9.88 -0.61
N THR A 104 -3.50 -8.81 -1.08
CA THR A 104 -2.06 -8.79 -1.29
C THR A 104 -1.26 -8.81 0.02
N TYR A 105 -1.90 -8.46 1.12
CA TYR A 105 -1.28 -8.53 2.44
C TYR A 105 -2.11 -9.38 3.39
N SER A 106 -2.70 -10.44 2.86
CA SER A 106 -3.43 -11.42 3.65
C SER A 106 -2.51 -11.96 4.75
N GLY A 107 -3.04 -12.11 5.94
CA GLY A 107 -2.26 -12.53 7.11
C GLY A 107 -1.62 -11.39 7.87
N CYS A 108 -1.69 -10.17 7.35
CA CYS A 108 -1.26 -8.97 8.05
C CYS A 108 -2.47 -8.08 8.29
N LYS A 109 -2.40 -7.26 9.32
CA LYS A 109 -3.50 -6.35 9.63
C LYS A 109 -3.66 -5.31 8.53
N ASP A 110 -2.53 -4.77 8.06
CA ASP A 110 -2.52 -3.69 7.08
C ASP A 110 -1.26 -3.76 6.22
N LEU A 111 -1.17 -2.88 5.25
CA LEU A 111 -0.06 -2.86 4.31
C LEU A 111 1.25 -2.48 5.01
N ASN A 112 1.20 -1.61 6.01
CA ASN A 112 2.39 -1.23 6.76
C ASN A 112 2.99 -2.43 7.48
N GLU A 113 2.17 -3.26 8.11
CA GLU A 113 2.64 -4.48 8.74
C GLU A 113 3.26 -5.43 7.71
N TYR A 114 2.64 -5.54 6.56
CA TYR A 114 3.17 -6.36 5.47
C TYR A 114 4.56 -5.88 5.05
N LEU A 115 4.74 -4.57 4.87
CA LEU A 115 6.05 -4.01 4.53
C LEU A 115 7.08 -4.34 5.60
N GLN A 116 6.72 -4.17 6.87
CA GLN A 116 7.63 -4.46 7.99
C GLN A 116 8.07 -5.92 7.98
N LYS A 117 7.13 -6.84 7.73
CA LYS A 117 7.46 -8.27 7.67
C LYS A 117 8.33 -8.61 6.46
N GLN A 118 8.09 -7.99 5.32
CA GLN A 118 8.92 -8.19 4.14
C GLN A 118 10.33 -7.68 4.36
N THR A 119 10.49 -6.53 4.98
CA THR A 119 11.77 -5.95 5.30
C THR A 119 12.55 -6.87 6.25
N GLU A 120 11.87 -7.40 7.27
CA GLU A 120 12.50 -8.30 8.24
C GLU A 120 12.94 -9.60 7.57
N ARG A 121 12.10 -10.17 6.69
CA ARG A 121 12.45 -11.38 5.95
C ARG A 121 13.67 -11.16 5.06
N LYS A 122 13.74 -10.04 4.37
CA LYS A 122 14.88 -9.71 3.54
C LYS A 122 16.15 -9.55 4.37
N ARG A 123 16.04 -8.92 5.52
CA ARG A 123 17.16 -8.74 6.41
C ARG A 123 17.67 -10.08 6.94
N GLN A 124 16.77 -10.97 7.32
CA GLN A 124 17.13 -12.30 7.79
C GLN A 124 17.75 -13.14 6.68
N ALA A 125 17.19 -13.08 5.48
CA ALA A 125 17.72 -13.82 4.34
C ALA A 125 19.11 -13.31 3.96
N GLN A 126 19.33 -12.01 4.00
CA GLN A 126 20.63 -11.43 3.72
C GLN A 126 21.66 -11.86 4.76
N SER A 127 21.29 -11.82 6.03
CA SER A 127 22.17 -12.24 7.12
C SER A 127 22.54 -13.71 6.99
N ALA A 128 21.58 -14.59 6.71
CA ALA A 128 21.84 -16.02 6.53
C ALA A 128 22.72 -16.27 5.30
N LYS A 129 22.48 -15.55 4.21
CA LYS A 129 23.26 -15.69 3.00
C LYS A 129 24.71 -15.26 3.24
N GLU A 130 24.93 -14.18 3.95
CA GLU A 130 26.26 -13.72 4.27
C GLU A 130 26.99 -14.74 5.14
N THR A 131 26.31 -15.32 6.11
CA THR A 131 26.89 -16.34 6.97
C THR A 131 27.31 -17.57 6.19
N HIS A 132 26.46 -18.02 5.26
CA HIS A 132 26.73 -19.25 4.50
C HIS A 132 27.73 -19.06 3.36
N SER A 133 27.73 -17.92 2.73
CA SER A 133 28.57 -17.70 1.55
C SER A 133 29.93 -17.12 1.92
N ARG A 134 30.12 -16.66 3.14
CA ARG A 134 31.41 -16.13 3.55
C ARG A 134 32.41 -17.25 3.66
N PRO A 135 33.60 -17.15 3.05
CA PRO A 135 34.61 -18.17 3.21
C PRO A 135 35.02 -18.29 4.67
N PRO A 136 35.50 -19.46 5.06
CA PRO A 136 36.01 -19.58 6.41
C PRO A 136 37.07 -18.52 6.64
N LYS A 137 37.01 -17.95 7.84
CA LYS A 137 37.83 -16.86 8.10
C LYS A 137 39.20 -17.28 7.98
N LYS A 138 39.88 -16.74 7.20
CA LYS A 138 41.11 -17.10 7.06
C LYS A 138 41.70 -16.59 8.09
N LYS A 139 41.80 -17.04 8.72
CA LYS A 139 42.16 -16.58 9.76
C LYS A 139 43.24 -15.94 9.56
N ASN A 140 43.50 -15.70 9.02
CA ASN A 140 44.04 -15.12 8.69
C ASN A 140 44.24 -14.33 8.25
N GLY A 141 44.53 -14.21 8.20
CA GLY A 141 44.69 -13.53 7.80
C GLY A 141 44.28 -12.73 7.04
N PHE A 142 44.21 -12.72 6.74
CA PHE A 142 43.74 -12.00 6.18
C PHE A 142 42.98 -11.22 6.52
N ARG A 143 43.00 -11.24 6.90
CA ARG A 143 42.19 -10.68 7.17
C ARG A 143 42.29 -9.74 7.70
N LEU A 144 42.44 -9.51 7.62
CA LEU A 144 42.53 -8.83 7.94
C LEU A 144 42.50 -8.41 7.86
#